data_29ac2ac7b1bb0ad532b07b8e936f1bfa
#
_entry.id   29ac2ac7b1bb0ad532b07b8e936f1bfa
#
_cell.length_a   1.000
_cell.length_b   1.000
_cell.length_c   1.000
_cell.angle_alpha   90.00
_cell.angle_beta   90.00
_cell.angle_gamma   90.00
#
_symmetry.space_group_name_H-M   'P 1'
#
loop_
_entity.id
_entity.type
_entity.pdbx_description
1 polymer ?
#
loop_
_entity_poly.entity_id
_entity_poly.type
_entity_poly.pdbx_seq_one_letter_code
_entity_poly.pdbx_strand_id
1 'polypeptide(L)'
;MKNVLQNIVSASAKANNFDVLGDNLVAALSSHIPFDRLNIGLIDLNRYQFNDVYVFGHNVVGRESGHLRTLRNTVVEASIKSGGGYYFGTSKSDEWLRRFPNFGPVLKSGIRSMLSAPVTANDEIIAALVLAARDPKAYKKDSLELATATAEIITPKIKDLRLNMDHT
;
A
#
# COMPACT_ATOMS: atom_id res chain seq x y z
N MET A 1 18.34 3.16 -8.71
CA MET A 1 17.67 2.29 -7.71
C MET A 1 18.48 2.11 -6.43
N LYS A 2 19.79 1.86 -6.51
CA LYS A 2 20.62 1.61 -5.33
C LYS A 2 20.52 2.73 -4.27
N ASN A 3 20.57 3.99 -4.67
CA ASN A 3 20.50 5.13 -3.74
C ASN A 3 19.11 5.24 -3.08
N VAL A 4 18.04 5.01 -3.83
CA VAL A 4 16.69 5.05 -3.28
C VAL A 4 16.49 3.92 -2.28
N LEU A 5 16.99 2.71 -2.55
CA LEU A 5 16.88 1.60 -1.61
C LEU A 5 17.64 1.86 -0.32
N GLN A 6 18.83 2.46 -0.39
CA GLN A 6 19.59 2.85 0.79
C GLN A 6 18.84 3.89 1.62
N ASN A 7 18.19 4.85 0.97
CA ASN A 7 17.36 5.85 1.64
C ASN A 7 16.18 5.20 2.36
N ILE A 8 15.56 4.20 1.74
CA ILE A 8 14.44 3.46 2.34
C ILE A 8 14.91 2.67 3.55
N VAL A 9 16.06 1.99 3.47
CA VAL A 9 16.65 1.27 4.60
C VAL A 9 16.85 2.22 5.78
N SER A 10 17.49 3.37 5.54
CA SER A 10 17.74 4.38 6.57
C SER A 10 16.44 4.92 7.16
N ALA A 11 15.47 5.26 6.30
CA ALA A 11 14.17 5.79 6.69
C ALA A 11 13.40 4.80 7.56
N SER A 12 13.43 3.53 7.17
CA SER A 12 12.76 2.45 7.91
C SER A 12 13.40 2.26 9.29
N ALA A 13 14.74 2.22 9.35
CA ALA A 13 15.46 2.00 10.60
C ALA A 13 15.19 3.08 11.65
N LYS A 14 14.99 4.32 11.22
CA LYS A 14 14.76 5.47 12.11
C LYS A 14 13.35 5.58 12.65
N ALA A 15 12.39 4.88 12.04
CA ALA A 15 10.99 5.00 12.41
C ALA A 15 10.69 4.22 13.70
N ASN A 16 9.98 4.85 14.62
CA ASN A 16 9.54 4.21 15.87
C ASN A 16 8.02 4.08 15.97
N ASN A 17 7.29 4.51 14.94
CA ASN A 17 5.84 4.33 14.82
C ASN A 17 5.45 4.36 13.33
N PHE A 18 4.19 4.02 13.04
CA PHE A 18 3.71 3.97 11.65
C PHE A 18 3.66 5.35 10.98
N ASP A 19 3.34 6.40 11.71
CA ASP A 19 3.28 7.74 11.13
C ASP A 19 4.66 8.18 10.63
N VAL A 20 5.70 7.96 11.42
CA VAL A 20 7.08 8.30 11.03
C VAL A 20 7.53 7.40 9.88
N LEU A 21 7.24 6.10 9.95
CA LEU A 21 7.58 5.18 8.85
C LEU A 21 6.94 5.64 7.55
N GLY A 22 5.64 5.92 7.58
CA GLY A 22 4.90 6.37 6.39
C GLY A 22 5.44 7.68 5.83
N ASP A 23 5.65 8.68 6.68
CA ASP A 23 6.19 9.98 6.26
C ASP A 23 7.58 9.82 5.61
N ASN A 24 8.42 8.97 6.20
CA ASN A 24 9.75 8.70 5.66
C ASN A 24 9.69 7.98 4.31
N LEU A 25 8.74 7.06 4.13
CA LEU A 25 8.53 6.38 2.84
C LEU A 25 8.03 7.35 1.77
N VAL A 26 7.10 8.23 2.12
CA VAL A 26 6.62 9.27 1.19
C VAL A 26 7.79 10.11 0.71
N ALA A 27 8.63 10.57 1.63
CA ALA A 27 9.81 11.39 1.27
C ALA A 27 10.79 10.63 0.38
N ALA A 28 11.02 9.35 0.66
CA ALA A 28 11.98 8.54 -0.11
C ALA A 28 11.47 8.14 -1.50
N LEU A 29 10.16 7.91 -1.64
CA LEU A 29 9.58 7.37 -2.87
C LEU A 29 9.04 8.41 -3.83
N SER A 30 8.70 9.62 -3.36
CA SER A 30 7.94 10.60 -4.14
C SER A 30 8.62 11.03 -5.44
N SER A 31 9.94 11.01 -5.52
CA SER A 31 10.68 11.36 -6.73
C SER A 31 10.95 10.16 -7.65
N HIS A 32 10.54 8.95 -7.25
CA HIS A 32 10.85 7.71 -7.97
C HIS A 32 9.62 6.96 -8.47
N ILE A 33 8.49 7.08 -7.78
CA ILE A 33 7.21 6.48 -8.18
C ILE A 33 6.13 7.56 -8.07
N PRO A 34 5.28 7.73 -9.09
CA PRO A 34 4.17 8.67 -8.97
C PRO A 34 3.10 8.13 -8.01
N PHE A 35 2.58 8.99 -7.16
CA PHE A 35 1.40 8.69 -6.35
C PHE A 35 0.78 9.98 -5.83
N ASP A 36 -0.55 9.99 -5.76
CA ASP A 36 -1.32 11.04 -5.08
C ASP A 36 -1.69 10.58 -3.67
N ARG A 37 -1.62 9.28 -3.42
CA ARG A 37 -1.96 8.67 -2.14
C ARG A 37 -1.06 7.48 -1.88
N LEU A 38 -0.61 7.35 -0.63
CA LEU A 38 0.14 6.19 -0.15
C LEU A 38 -0.46 5.74 1.17
N ASN A 39 -0.72 4.44 1.32
CA ASN A 39 -1.17 3.91 2.60
C ASN A 39 -0.47 2.61 2.95
N ILE A 40 -0.39 2.35 4.26
CA ILE A 40 0.11 1.09 4.82
C ILE A 40 -1.08 0.44 5.51
N GLY A 41 -1.45 -0.76 5.07
CA GLY A 41 -2.54 -1.53 5.66
C GLY A 41 -2.01 -2.77 6.36
N LEU A 42 -2.37 -2.97 7.62
CA LEU A 42 -2.09 -4.22 8.34
C LEU A 42 -3.15 -5.25 7.98
N ILE A 43 -2.71 -6.46 7.65
CA ILE A 43 -3.58 -7.51 7.14
C ILE A 43 -3.83 -8.57 8.22
N ASP A 44 -5.09 -8.96 8.39
CA ASP A 44 -5.52 -10.09 9.19
C ASP A 44 -6.21 -11.09 8.25
N LEU A 45 -5.49 -12.12 7.85
CA LEU A 45 -6.00 -13.13 6.91
C LEU A 45 -7.09 -14.00 7.55
N ASN A 46 -7.05 -14.20 8.87
CA ASN A 46 -8.07 -15.01 9.55
C ASN A 46 -9.45 -14.33 9.48
N ARG A 47 -9.49 -13.01 9.68
CA ARG A 47 -10.73 -12.24 9.57
C ARG A 47 -10.98 -11.72 8.17
N TYR A 48 -10.00 -11.88 7.30
CA TYR A 48 -10.01 -11.40 5.92
C TYR A 48 -10.25 -9.90 5.83
N GLN A 49 -9.52 -9.17 6.66
CA GLN A 49 -9.65 -7.72 6.82
C GLN A 49 -8.28 -7.04 6.78
N PHE A 50 -8.28 -5.75 6.56
CA PHE A 50 -7.08 -4.94 6.73
C PHE A 50 -7.43 -3.60 7.37
N ASN A 51 -6.44 -3.02 8.05
CA ASN A 51 -6.56 -1.77 8.77
C ASN A 51 -5.48 -0.82 8.26
N ASP A 52 -5.90 0.32 7.70
CA ASP A 52 -4.95 1.35 7.27
C ASP A 52 -4.41 2.06 8.49
N VAL A 53 -3.17 1.76 8.86
CA VAL A 53 -2.48 2.39 9.99
C VAL A 53 -1.78 3.69 9.59
N TYR A 54 -1.63 3.93 8.29
CA TYR A 54 -1.05 5.15 7.76
C TYR A 54 -1.70 5.48 6.42
N VAL A 55 -2.09 6.74 6.26
CA VAL A 55 -2.64 7.25 5.00
C VAL A 55 -2.03 8.62 4.75
N PHE A 56 -1.50 8.81 3.55
CA PHE A 56 -0.97 10.08 3.07
C PHE A 56 -1.70 10.52 1.82
N GLY A 57 -1.97 11.82 1.72
CA GLY A 57 -2.33 12.46 0.45
C GLY A 57 -3.83 12.46 0.16
N HIS A 58 -4.15 12.19 -1.09
CA HIS A 58 -5.49 12.38 -1.65
C HIS A 58 -6.58 11.66 -0.84
N ASN A 59 -7.59 12.43 -0.42
CA ASN A 59 -8.67 11.91 0.43
C ASN A 59 -9.63 11.01 -0.35
N VAL A 60 -9.96 9.86 0.25
CA VAL A 60 -11.02 8.97 -0.23
C VAL A 60 -11.97 8.74 0.93
N VAL A 61 -13.23 9.17 0.79
CA VAL A 61 -14.25 9.07 1.84
C VAL A 61 -14.44 7.60 2.22
N GLY A 62 -14.42 7.32 3.54
CA GLY A 62 -14.53 5.96 4.07
C GLY A 62 -13.25 5.14 4.03
N ARG A 63 -12.14 5.74 3.60
CA ARG A 63 -10.83 5.08 3.49
C ARG A 63 -9.76 5.81 4.31
N GLU A 64 -10.17 6.50 5.35
CA GLU A 64 -9.28 7.23 6.26
C GLU A 64 -8.50 6.26 7.15
N SER A 65 -7.43 6.75 7.78
CA SER A 65 -6.62 5.96 8.70
C SER A 65 -7.47 5.43 9.86
N GLY A 66 -7.20 4.19 10.25
CA GLY A 66 -7.90 3.53 11.35
C GLY A 66 -9.17 2.77 10.94
N HIS A 67 -9.61 2.90 9.70
CA HIS A 67 -10.79 2.18 9.23
C HIS A 67 -10.45 0.72 8.92
N LEU A 68 -11.20 -0.18 9.52
CA LEU A 68 -11.12 -1.60 9.27
C LEU A 68 -11.98 -1.94 8.04
N ARG A 69 -11.40 -2.63 7.07
CA ARG A 69 -12.07 -2.93 5.79
C ARG A 69 -11.89 -4.39 5.39
N THR A 70 -12.84 -4.92 4.63
CA THR A 70 -12.70 -6.27 4.06
C THR A 70 -11.63 -6.29 2.98
N LEU A 71 -10.90 -7.40 2.88
CA LEU A 71 -9.98 -7.66 1.77
C LEU A 71 -10.72 -7.98 0.47
N ARG A 72 -11.97 -8.46 0.56
CA ARG A 72 -12.73 -8.92 -0.62
C ARG A 72 -12.87 -7.84 -1.66
N ASN A 73 -12.58 -8.20 -2.91
CA ASN A 73 -12.73 -7.33 -4.09
C ASN A 73 -11.89 -6.07 -4.02
N THR A 74 -10.71 -6.14 -3.42
CA THR A 74 -9.77 -5.01 -3.34
C THR A 74 -8.50 -5.30 -4.15
N VAL A 75 -7.78 -4.23 -4.48
CA VAL A 75 -6.47 -4.33 -5.12
C VAL A 75 -5.48 -5.05 -4.19
N VAL A 76 -5.62 -4.90 -2.87
CA VAL A 76 -4.80 -5.62 -1.89
C VAL A 76 -5.03 -7.12 -2.01
N GLU A 77 -6.28 -7.57 -2.10
CA GLU A 77 -6.59 -8.99 -2.33
C GLU A 77 -5.97 -9.49 -3.63
N ALA A 78 -6.06 -8.72 -4.69
CA ALA A 78 -5.47 -9.08 -5.98
C ALA A 78 -3.95 -9.26 -5.86
N SER A 79 -3.27 -8.41 -5.08
CA SER A 79 -1.83 -8.53 -4.87
C SER A 79 -1.45 -9.78 -4.08
N ILE A 80 -2.29 -10.18 -3.11
CA ILE A 80 -2.08 -11.41 -2.35
C ILE A 80 -2.23 -12.63 -3.27
N LYS A 81 -3.29 -12.66 -4.06
CA LYS A 81 -3.58 -13.79 -4.97
C LYS A 81 -2.55 -13.91 -6.08
N SER A 82 -1.97 -12.81 -6.54
CA SER A 82 -0.93 -12.85 -7.58
C SER A 82 0.41 -13.36 -7.07
N GLY A 83 0.61 -13.33 -5.75
CA GLY A 83 1.82 -13.84 -5.11
C GLY A 83 3.01 -12.89 -5.11
N GLY A 84 2.91 -11.71 -5.69
CA GLY A 84 4.08 -10.82 -5.78
C GLY A 84 3.77 -9.36 -5.96
N GLY A 85 2.53 -8.98 -5.77
CA GLY A 85 2.10 -7.62 -6.00
C GLY A 85 1.24 -7.49 -7.24
N TYR A 86 0.62 -6.32 -7.38
CA TYR A 86 -0.36 -6.13 -8.43
C TYR A 86 -0.52 -4.63 -8.70
N TYR A 87 -0.66 -4.26 -9.96
CA TYR A 87 -1.04 -2.90 -10.32
C TYR A 87 -2.06 -2.93 -11.45
N PHE A 88 -2.93 -1.95 -11.44
CA PHE A 88 -3.97 -1.81 -12.46
C PHE A 88 -4.32 -0.33 -12.61
N GLY A 89 -4.57 0.07 -13.84
CA GLY A 89 -4.99 1.44 -14.13
C GLY A 89 -5.79 1.49 -15.40
N THR A 90 -6.87 2.27 -15.37
CA THR A 90 -7.70 2.57 -16.54
C THR A 90 -8.49 3.85 -16.28
N SER A 91 -8.74 4.62 -17.33
CA SER A 91 -9.62 5.78 -17.28
C SER A 91 -11.10 5.38 -17.22
N LYS A 92 -11.42 4.12 -17.49
CA LYS A 92 -12.80 3.64 -17.63
C LYS A 92 -13.33 3.14 -16.29
N SER A 93 -14.26 3.89 -15.71
CA SER A 93 -14.87 3.57 -14.41
C SER A 93 -15.56 2.21 -14.40
N ASP A 94 -16.21 1.82 -15.51
CA ASP A 94 -16.89 0.53 -15.60
C ASP A 94 -15.92 -0.66 -15.58
N GLU A 95 -14.71 -0.52 -16.12
CA GLU A 95 -13.68 -1.55 -15.97
C GLU A 95 -13.25 -1.73 -14.53
N TRP A 96 -13.08 -0.62 -13.80
CA TRP A 96 -12.77 -0.67 -12.38
C TRP A 96 -13.85 -1.40 -11.59
N LEU A 97 -15.11 -1.03 -11.79
CA LEU A 97 -16.24 -1.61 -11.05
C LEU A 97 -16.48 -3.08 -11.39
N ARG A 98 -16.16 -3.49 -12.63
CA ARG A 98 -16.24 -4.90 -13.02
C ARG A 98 -15.24 -5.75 -12.27
N ARG A 99 -14.00 -5.25 -12.10
CA ARG A 99 -12.95 -5.97 -11.37
C ARG A 99 -13.07 -5.83 -9.86
N PHE A 100 -13.45 -4.65 -9.41
CA PHE A 100 -13.48 -4.27 -8.00
C PHE A 100 -14.83 -3.59 -7.70
N PRO A 101 -15.89 -4.38 -7.43
CA PRO A 101 -17.24 -3.81 -7.27
C PRO A 101 -17.37 -2.76 -6.17
N ASN A 102 -16.50 -2.79 -5.16
CA ASN A 102 -16.53 -1.85 -4.03
C ASN A 102 -15.71 -0.58 -4.27
N PHE A 103 -15.24 -0.36 -5.48
CA PHE A 103 -14.31 0.72 -5.83
C PHE A 103 -14.99 2.09 -6.02
N GLY A 104 -16.31 2.19 -5.87
CA GLY A 104 -17.07 3.43 -6.08
C GLY A 104 -16.49 4.66 -5.38
N PRO A 105 -16.25 4.62 -4.05
CA PRO A 105 -15.67 5.76 -3.35
C PRO A 105 -14.31 6.20 -3.87
N VAL A 106 -13.47 5.25 -4.28
CA VAL A 106 -12.14 5.52 -4.84
C VAL A 106 -12.27 6.21 -6.20
N LEU A 107 -13.16 5.71 -7.07
CA LEU A 107 -13.44 6.33 -8.37
C LEU A 107 -13.99 7.76 -8.20
N LYS A 108 -14.88 7.94 -7.24
CA LYS A 108 -15.46 9.26 -6.96
C LYS A 108 -14.39 10.26 -6.54
N SER A 109 -13.32 9.81 -5.90
CA SER A 109 -12.21 10.67 -5.51
C SER A 109 -11.32 11.07 -6.69
N GLY A 110 -11.46 10.41 -7.85
CA GLY A 110 -10.69 10.69 -9.05
C GLY A 110 -9.51 9.75 -9.29
N ILE A 111 -9.25 8.81 -8.40
CA ILE A 111 -8.17 7.82 -8.56
C ILE A 111 -8.49 6.90 -9.73
N ARG A 112 -7.47 6.63 -10.58
CA ARG A 112 -7.60 5.81 -11.78
C ARG A 112 -6.51 4.75 -11.91
N SER A 113 -5.54 4.72 -11.01
CA SER A 113 -4.56 3.61 -10.95
C SER A 113 -4.17 3.32 -9.51
N MET A 114 -3.89 2.05 -9.24
CA MET A 114 -3.43 1.57 -7.93
C MET A 114 -2.38 0.50 -8.07
N LEU A 115 -1.51 0.43 -7.07
CA LEU A 115 -0.48 -0.58 -6.95
C LEU A 115 -0.45 -1.07 -5.50
N SER A 116 -0.39 -2.38 -5.31
CA SER A 116 -0.27 -2.98 -3.98
C SER A 116 0.90 -3.95 -3.94
N ALA A 117 1.79 -3.76 -2.97
CA ALA A 117 2.93 -4.64 -2.72
C ALA A 117 2.77 -5.29 -1.35
N PRO A 118 2.59 -6.62 -1.28
CA PRO A 118 2.46 -7.32 0.00
C PRO A 118 3.74 -7.25 0.82
N VAL A 119 3.58 -7.17 2.14
CA VAL A 119 4.67 -7.27 3.11
C VAL A 119 4.56 -8.65 3.77
N THR A 120 5.58 -9.47 3.57
CA THR A 120 5.57 -10.87 4.00
C THR A 120 6.67 -11.13 5.03
N ALA A 121 6.31 -11.68 6.17
CA ALA A 121 7.25 -12.09 7.23
C ALA A 121 7.00 -13.56 7.57
N ASN A 122 8.05 -14.39 7.53
CA ASN A 122 7.97 -15.82 7.84
C ASN A 122 6.89 -16.53 7.00
N ASP A 123 6.86 -16.24 5.70
CA ASP A 123 5.91 -16.79 4.72
C ASP A 123 4.45 -16.39 4.98
N GLU A 124 4.21 -15.44 5.89
CA GLU A 124 2.87 -14.92 6.18
C GLU A 124 2.77 -13.48 5.73
N ILE A 125 1.68 -13.14 5.02
CA ILE A 125 1.42 -11.76 4.62
C ILE A 125 0.87 -11.01 5.83
N ILE A 126 1.56 -9.95 6.24
CA ILE A 126 1.22 -9.17 7.43
C ILE A 126 0.73 -7.76 7.12
N ALA A 127 1.02 -7.26 5.94
CA ALA A 127 0.67 -5.89 5.57
C ALA A 127 0.73 -5.73 4.06
N ALA A 128 0.35 -4.54 3.59
CA ALA A 128 0.53 -4.13 2.20
C ALA A 128 0.93 -2.65 2.14
N LEU A 129 1.83 -2.33 1.22
CA LEU A 129 2.14 -0.97 0.83
C LEU A 129 1.31 -0.66 -0.41
N VAL A 130 0.46 0.35 -0.34
CA VAL A 130 -0.49 0.67 -1.41
C VAL A 130 -0.24 2.08 -1.91
N LEU A 131 -0.12 2.22 -3.22
CA LEU A 131 0.01 3.50 -3.92
C LEU A 131 -1.20 3.70 -4.83
N ALA A 132 -1.64 4.93 -4.95
CA ALA A 132 -2.76 5.28 -5.81
C ALA A 132 -2.50 6.60 -6.50
N ALA A 133 -2.99 6.75 -7.73
CA ALA A 133 -2.80 7.97 -8.52
C ALA A 133 -4.04 8.27 -9.35
N ARG A 134 -4.24 9.56 -9.65
CA ARG A 134 -5.30 10.01 -10.54
C ARG A 134 -4.99 9.73 -12.01
N ASP A 135 -3.71 9.67 -12.36
CA ASP A 135 -3.30 9.28 -13.71
C ASP A 135 -3.56 7.79 -13.92
N PRO A 136 -4.36 7.39 -14.93
CA PRO A 136 -4.65 5.98 -15.18
C PRO A 136 -3.45 5.17 -15.66
N LYS A 137 -2.37 5.82 -16.04
CA LYS A 137 -1.15 5.18 -16.56
C LYS A 137 0.05 5.38 -15.63
N ALA A 138 -0.20 5.62 -14.33
CA ALA A 138 0.86 5.93 -13.37
C ALA A 138 1.84 4.78 -13.17
N TYR A 139 1.40 3.53 -13.22
CA TYR A 139 2.21 2.39 -12.80
C TYR A 139 2.63 1.49 -13.94
N LYS A 140 3.86 1.00 -13.84
CA LYS A 140 4.53 0.10 -14.78
C LYS A 140 5.22 -1.01 -13.99
N LYS A 141 5.83 -1.94 -14.70
CA LYS A 141 6.62 -3.01 -14.09
C LYS A 141 7.70 -2.46 -13.15
N ASP A 142 8.40 -1.40 -13.57
CA ASP A 142 9.45 -0.78 -12.75
C ASP A 142 8.91 -0.22 -11.43
N SER A 143 7.70 0.35 -11.46
CA SER A 143 7.03 0.85 -10.26
C SER A 143 6.79 -0.30 -9.27
N LEU A 144 6.28 -1.43 -9.76
CA LEU A 144 6.03 -2.60 -8.94
C LEU A 144 7.33 -3.18 -8.37
N GLU A 145 8.39 -3.23 -9.16
CA GLU A 145 9.70 -3.72 -8.71
C GLU A 145 10.23 -2.88 -7.53
N LEU A 146 10.16 -1.55 -7.64
CA LEU A 146 10.61 -0.68 -6.55
C LEU A 146 9.70 -0.79 -5.32
N ALA A 147 8.39 -0.86 -5.51
CA ALA A 147 7.45 -1.03 -4.41
C ALA A 147 7.65 -2.37 -3.70
N THR A 148 7.91 -3.44 -4.45
CA THR A 148 8.19 -4.77 -3.89
C THR A 148 9.50 -4.77 -3.09
N ALA A 149 10.54 -4.14 -3.62
CA ALA A 149 11.81 -4.00 -2.90
C ALA A 149 11.63 -3.19 -1.61
N THR A 150 10.82 -2.13 -1.67
CA THR A 150 10.46 -1.33 -0.50
C THR A 150 9.74 -2.18 0.55
N ALA A 151 8.76 -2.97 0.12
CA ALA A 151 8.01 -3.85 1.02
C ALA A 151 8.94 -4.83 1.74
N GLU A 152 9.92 -5.40 1.04
CA GLU A 152 10.91 -6.29 1.64
C GLU A 152 11.76 -5.58 2.69
N ILE A 153 12.21 -4.36 2.39
CA ILE A 153 13.06 -3.57 3.30
C ILE A 153 12.31 -3.23 4.59
N ILE A 154 11.04 -2.84 4.49
CA ILE A 154 10.27 -2.39 5.65
C ILE A 154 9.67 -3.54 6.47
N THR A 155 9.76 -4.78 5.99
CA THR A 155 9.17 -5.95 6.66
C THR A 155 9.56 -6.07 8.13
N PRO A 156 10.86 -6.02 8.53
CA PRO A 156 11.22 -6.13 9.95
C PRO A 156 10.61 -5.02 10.79
N LYS A 157 10.58 -3.80 10.27
CA LYS A 157 10.01 -2.66 10.98
C LYS A 157 8.50 -2.81 11.17
N ILE A 158 7.79 -3.20 10.13
CA ILE A 158 6.33 -3.42 10.23
C ILE A 158 6.03 -4.53 11.22
N LYS A 159 6.79 -5.62 11.19
CA LYS A 159 6.64 -6.72 12.15
C LYS A 159 6.78 -6.22 13.60
N ASP A 160 7.82 -5.44 13.89
CA ASP A 160 8.06 -4.89 15.22
C ASP A 160 6.96 -3.94 15.65
N LEU A 161 6.56 -3.02 14.79
CA LEU A 161 5.53 -2.04 15.12
C LEU A 161 4.17 -2.71 15.33
N ARG A 162 3.85 -3.73 14.55
CA ARG A 162 2.61 -4.52 14.69
C ARG A 162 2.58 -5.25 16.03
N LEU A 163 3.69 -5.89 16.42
CA LEU A 163 3.81 -6.56 17.72
C LEU A 163 3.58 -5.59 18.88
N ASN A 164 4.13 -4.39 18.78
CA ASN A 164 3.95 -3.37 19.81
C ASN A 164 2.50 -2.92 19.93
N MET A 165 1.76 -2.87 18.84
CA MET A 165 0.33 -2.57 18.85
C MET A 165 -0.47 -3.65 19.58
N ASP A 166 -0.12 -4.92 19.36
CA ASP A 166 -0.82 -6.06 19.96
C ASP A 166 -0.63 -6.10 21.50
N HIS A 167 0.38 -5.41 22.05
CA HIS A 167 0.65 -5.35 23.48
C HIS A 167 0.06 -4.11 24.15
N THR A 168 -0.56 -3.23 23.42
CA THR A 168 -1.25 -2.06 23.94
C THR A 168 -2.76 -2.24 23.91
#